data_6e53bfcfd60e2fbffb28009c0533b960
#
_entry.id   6e53bfcfd60e2fbffb28009c0533b960
#
_cell.length_a   1.000
_cell.length_b   1.000
_cell.length_c   1.000
_cell.angle_alpha   90.00
_cell.angle_beta   90.00
_cell.angle_gamma   90.00
#
_symmetry.space_group_name_H-M   'P 1'
#
loop_
_entity.id
_entity.type
_entity.pdbx_description
1 polymer ?
#
loop_
_entity_poly.entity_id
_entity_poly.type
_entity_poly.pdbx_seq_one_letter_code
_entity_poly.pdbx_strand_id
1 'polypeptide(L)'
;PPPPPPPPSQILRPPPTPTLFPYTTLFRSLVNHSLASAYVKALEELQQRYQLPDGPSLALLSKYSDIFSVHKAPEDEDAVWEAVRQVADMAIASFLKMREAEGARLKADILEKAGEVIALVDQVEQVTPETVEAYRERLRAKIEELLQDNRFDEQRVLTEVAIFADKVAVDEETVRLRSHFQQLQKLVDSDGPVGRKIDFLVQEMNREANTIGSKSVNSKIAYLVVDIKALIEKIREQVQNVE
;
A
#
# COMPACT_ATOMS: atom_id res chain seq x y z
N PRO A 1 -20.80 -31.35 13.83
CA PRO A 1 -21.24 -30.04 14.31
C PRO A 1 -20.52 -28.94 13.49
N PRO A 2 -21.22 -27.90 13.02
CA PRO A 2 -20.59 -26.80 12.33
C PRO A 2 -19.66 -26.01 13.26
N PRO A 3 -18.61 -25.36 12.75
CA PRO A 3 -17.70 -24.55 13.56
C PRO A 3 -18.46 -23.37 14.20
N PRO A 4 -18.05 -22.93 15.40
CA PRO A 4 -18.70 -21.81 16.08
C PRO A 4 -18.54 -20.52 15.26
N PRO A 5 -19.53 -19.60 15.30
CA PRO A 5 -19.45 -18.34 14.61
C PRO A 5 -18.28 -17.50 15.15
N PRO A 6 -17.64 -16.67 14.29
CA PRO A 6 -16.57 -15.78 14.74
C PRO A 6 -17.08 -14.78 15.78
N PRO A 7 -16.22 -14.37 16.74
CA PRO A 7 -16.61 -13.40 17.76
C PRO A 7 -17.02 -12.06 17.10
N PRO A 8 -18.00 -11.34 17.69
CA PRO A 8 -18.42 -10.06 17.14
C PRO A 8 -17.24 -9.11 17.09
N SER A 9 -17.04 -8.52 15.90
CA SER A 9 -16.06 -7.47 15.68
C SER A 9 -16.22 -6.43 16.78
N GLN A 10 -15.16 -6.19 17.57
CA GLN A 10 -15.10 -5.08 18.49
C GLN A 10 -15.20 -3.80 17.65
N ILE A 11 -16.41 -3.27 17.53
CA ILE A 11 -16.62 -1.91 17.03
C ILE A 11 -15.88 -1.03 18.05
N LEU A 12 -14.71 -0.53 17.64
CA LEU A 12 -13.99 0.50 18.37
C LEU A 12 -15.00 1.64 18.58
N ARG A 13 -15.45 1.81 19.83
CA ARG A 13 -16.23 2.99 20.20
C ARG A 13 -15.38 4.20 19.82
N PRO A 14 -15.91 5.11 19.03
CA PRO A 14 -15.22 6.37 18.79
C PRO A 14 -14.88 6.97 20.16
N PRO A 15 -13.71 7.61 20.31
CA PRO A 15 -13.35 8.30 21.55
C PRO A 15 -14.50 9.29 21.87
N PRO A 16 -14.79 9.53 23.16
CA PRO A 16 -15.81 10.49 23.53
C PRO A 16 -15.50 11.79 22.80
N THR A 17 -16.43 12.23 21.97
CA THR A 17 -16.36 13.54 21.31
C THR A 17 -16.07 14.55 22.41
N PRO A 18 -14.95 15.28 22.37
CA PRO A 18 -14.77 16.40 23.27
C PRO A 18 -16.00 17.30 23.05
N THR A 19 -16.70 17.63 24.10
CA THR A 19 -17.77 18.60 24.10
C THR A 19 -17.13 19.93 23.69
N LEU A 20 -17.01 20.13 22.40
CA LEU A 20 -16.53 21.35 21.79
C LEU A 20 -17.60 22.41 22.11
N PHE A 21 -17.27 23.27 23.06
CA PHE A 21 -17.79 24.58 23.28
C PHE A 21 -19.29 24.68 23.64
N PRO A 22 -19.63 25.30 24.80
CA PRO A 22 -20.95 25.78 25.01
C PRO A 22 -21.24 26.91 24.01
N TYR A 23 -22.13 26.66 23.05
CA TYR A 23 -22.54 27.59 21.98
C TYR A 23 -23.11 28.93 22.51
N THR A 24 -23.21 29.09 23.83
CA THR A 24 -23.84 30.25 24.50
C THR A 24 -22.96 31.49 24.58
N THR A 25 -21.66 31.44 24.22
CA THR A 25 -20.74 32.59 24.30
C THR A 25 -20.33 33.18 22.96
N LEU A 26 -20.82 32.64 21.84
CA LEU A 26 -20.38 33.05 20.50
C LEU A 26 -20.98 34.35 19.98
N PHE A 27 -22.03 34.90 20.64
CA PHE A 27 -22.71 36.09 20.17
C PHE A 27 -22.88 37.11 21.30
N ARG A 28 -22.50 38.35 21.05
CA ARG A 28 -22.81 39.51 21.89
C ARG A 28 -23.81 40.37 21.17
N SER A 29 -24.98 40.55 21.78
CA SER A 29 -25.94 41.55 21.31
C SER A 29 -25.61 42.88 21.97
N LEU A 30 -25.35 43.91 21.18
CA LEU A 30 -25.11 45.27 21.63
C LEU A 30 -26.28 46.13 21.22
N VAL A 31 -26.66 47.05 22.11
CA VAL A 31 -27.73 48.03 21.85
C VAL A 31 -27.07 49.32 21.43
N ASN A 32 -27.48 49.87 20.29
CA ASN A 32 -27.10 51.23 19.90
C ASN A 32 -27.98 52.25 20.65
N HIS A 33 -27.51 52.65 21.82
CA HIS A 33 -28.25 53.56 22.70
C HIS A 33 -28.51 54.94 22.07
N SER A 34 -27.60 55.43 21.22
CA SER A 34 -27.80 56.73 20.54
C SER A 34 -28.98 56.69 19.56
N LEU A 35 -29.04 55.60 18.78
CA LEU A 35 -30.08 55.34 17.81
C LEU A 35 -31.44 55.07 18.52
N ALA A 36 -31.41 54.24 19.56
CA ALA A 36 -32.58 53.94 20.37
C ALA A 36 -33.20 55.25 20.97
N SER A 37 -32.36 56.16 21.50
CA SER A 37 -32.78 57.44 22.04
C SER A 37 -33.38 58.38 20.98
N ALA A 38 -32.83 58.34 19.75
CA ALA A 38 -33.36 59.09 18.62
C ALA A 38 -34.78 58.61 18.22
N TYR A 39 -34.94 57.24 18.15
CA TYR A 39 -36.25 56.66 17.88
C TYR A 39 -37.29 56.99 18.98
N VAL A 40 -36.93 56.94 20.26
CA VAL A 40 -37.79 57.25 21.36
C VAL A 40 -38.26 58.71 21.23
N LYS A 41 -37.37 59.70 21.02
CA LYS A 41 -37.70 61.10 20.84
C LYS A 41 -38.62 61.34 19.64
N ALA A 42 -38.34 60.68 18.51
CA ALA A 42 -39.19 60.82 17.31
C ALA A 42 -40.59 60.23 17.55
N LEU A 43 -40.73 59.15 18.27
CA LEU A 43 -42.01 58.55 18.62
C LEU A 43 -42.79 59.40 19.62
N GLU A 44 -42.11 60.00 20.60
CA GLU A 44 -42.72 60.97 21.53
C GLU A 44 -43.24 62.27 20.80
N GLU A 45 -42.45 62.77 19.86
CA GLU A 45 -42.87 63.90 19.02
C GLU A 45 -44.13 63.56 18.19
N LEU A 46 -44.17 62.39 17.56
CA LEU A 46 -45.35 61.94 16.82
C LEU A 46 -46.58 61.75 17.75
N GLN A 47 -46.35 61.15 18.93
CA GLN A 47 -47.42 60.99 19.92
C GLN A 47 -48.06 62.37 20.32
N GLN A 48 -47.24 63.35 20.66
CA GLN A 48 -47.66 64.66 21.06
C GLN A 48 -48.38 65.44 19.90
N ARG A 49 -47.79 65.40 18.71
CA ARG A 49 -48.28 66.12 17.55
C ARG A 49 -49.63 65.60 17.05
N TYR A 50 -49.82 64.29 17.08
CA TYR A 50 -51.03 63.66 16.54
C TYR A 50 -51.97 63.12 17.63
N GLN A 51 -51.69 63.41 18.90
CA GLN A 51 -52.47 62.99 20.06
C GLN A 51 -52.79 61.50 20.08
N LEU A 52 -51.78 60.70 19.75
CA LEU A 52 -51.89 59.22 19.72
C LEU A 52 -51.99 58.67 21.15
N PRO A 53 -52.83 57.64 21.38
CA PRO A 53 -53.03 57.08 22.72
C PRO A 53 -51.88 56.36 23.29
N ASP A 54 -50.99 55.74 22.40
CA ASP A 54 -49.87 54.91 22.79
C ASP A 54 -48.54 55.61 22.59
N GLY A 55 -47.67 55.58 23.58
CA GLY A 55 -46.28 56.07 23.54
C GLY A 55 -45.25 54.99 23.13
N PRO A 56 -43.98 55.41 23.09
CA PRO A 56 -42.91 54.50 22.80
C PRO A 56 -42.85 53.31 23.81
N SER A 57 -42.92 52.11 23.32
CA SER A 57 -42.85 50.86 24.14
C SER A 57 -41.70 50.03 23.76
N LEU A 58 -41.22 49.16 24.68
CA LEU A 58 -40.16 48.18 24.42
C LEU A 58 -40.53 47.26 23.23
N ALA A 59 -41.81 46.86 23.15
CA ALA A 59 -42.30 46.01 22.06
C ALA A 59 -42.27 46.74 20.70
N LEU A 60 -42.39 48.06 20.66
CA LEU A 60 -42.25 48.87 19.45
C LEU A 60 -40.74 49.00 19.09
N LEU A 61 -39.94 49.39 20.06
CA LEU A 61 -38.48 49.55 19.86
C LEU A 61 -37.78 48.27 19.41
N SER A 62 -38.20 47.10 19.90
CA SER A 62 -37.63 45.83 19.52
C SER A 62 -37.88 45.42 18.05
N LYS A 63 -38.80 46.10 17.35
CA LYS A 63 -39.07 45.91 15.92
C LYS A 63 -38.05 46.62 15.00
N TYR A 64 -37.30 47.58 15.52
CA TYR A 64 -36.23 48.25 14.79
C TYR A 64 -34.94 47.51 14.89
N SER A 65 -34.65 46.70 13.87
CA SER A 65 -33.49 45.76 13.85
C SER A 65 -32.13 46.47 13.89
N ASP A 66 -32.05 47.72 13.51
CA ASP A 66 -30.85 48.58 13.51
C ASP A 66 -30.44 49.07 14.91
N ILE A 67 -31.34 49.00 15.91
CA ILE A 67 -31.02 49.24 17.31
C ILE A 67 -30.14 48.14 17.90
N PHE A 68 -30.23 46.93 17.36
CA PHE A 68 -29.51 45.76 17.88
C PHE A 68 -28.45 45.33 16.87
N SER A 69 -27.22 45.25 17.32
CA SER A 69 -26.14 44.61 16.54
C SER A 69 -25.67 43.32 17.22
N VAL A 70 -25.59 42.26 16.43
CA VAL A 70 -25.07 40.98 16.91
C VAL A 70 -23.64 40.86 16.45
N HIS A 71 -22.74 40.89 17.38
CA HIS A 71 -21.32 40.68 17.12
C HIS A 71 -20.95 39.26 17.50
N LYS A 72 -20.27 38.57 16.57
CA LYS A 72 -19.58 37.31 16.86
C LYS A 72 -18.44 37.63 17.82
N ALA A 73 -18.32 36.88 18.90
CA ALA A 73 -17.11 36.99 19.74
C ALA A 73 -15.90 36.67 18.86
N PRO A 74 -14.79 37.41 18.94
CA PRO A 74 -13.57 37.04 18.26
C PRO A 74 -13.17 35.63 18.70
N GLU A 75 -12.99 34.76 17.75
CA GLU A 75 -12.46 33.43 18.03
C GLU A 75 -11.00 33.59 18.49
N ASP A 76 -10.62 32.88 19.51
CA ASP A 76 -9.21 32.77 19.94
C ASP A 76 -8.48 31.89 18.94
N GLU A 77 -7.90 32.51 17.91
CA GLU A 77 -7.20 31.81 16.82
C GLU A 77 -6.04 30.99 17.33
N ASP A 78 -5.35 31.44 18.38
CA ASP A 78 -4.22 30.73 18.98
C ASP A 78 -4.70 29.46 19.69
N ALA A 79 -5.80 29.53 20.43
CA ALA A 79 -6.39 28.35 21.07
C ALA A 79 -6.92 27.32 20.05
N VAL A 80 -7.55 27.81 18.98
CA VAL A 80 -8.02 26.93 17.88
C VAL A 80 -6.82 26.29 17.18
N TRP A 81 -5.78 27.07 16.87
CA TRP A 81 -4.56 26.56 16.25
C TRP A 81 -3.88 25.49 17.11
N GLU A 82 -3.72 25.72 18.40
CA GLU A 82 -3.12 24.75 19.30
C GLU A 82 -3.91 23.43 19.37
N ALA A 83 -5.24 23.51 19.41
CA ALA A 83 -6.09 22.32 19.38
C ALA A 83 -5.95 21.56 18.05
N VAL A 84 -5.91 22.25 16.91
CA VAL A 84 -5.70 21.65 15.58
C VAL A 84 -4.33 21.01 15.50
N ARG A 85 -3.29 21.67 16.00
CA ARG A 85 -1.91 21.16 16.03
C ARG A 85 -1.83 19.85 16.81
N GLN A 86 -2.40 19.80 18.01
CA GLN A 86 -2.40 18.59 18.83
C GLN A 86 -3.07 17.41 18.13
N VAL A 87 -4.23 17.64 17.51
CA VAL A 87 -4.93 16.59 16.75
C VAL A 87 -4.13 16.15 15.53
N ALA A 88 -3.51 17.09 14.80
CA ALA A 88 -2.66 16.80 13.67
C ALA A 88 -1.42 15.97 14.07
N ASP A 89 -0.74 16.35 15.15
CA ASP A 89 0.43 15.63 15.66
C ASP A 89 0.05 14.19 16.07
N MET A 90 -1.08 13.99 16.74
CA MET A 90 -1.59 12.66 17.08
C MET A 90 -1.93 11.83 15.84
N ALA A 91 -2.56 12.45 14.84
CA ALA A 91 -2.92 11.78 13.59
C ALA A 91 -1.67 11.36 12.80
N ILE A 92 -0.68 12.25 12.69
CA ILE A 92 0.61 11.98 12.03
C ILE A 92 1.36 10.86 12.76
N ALA A 93 1.46 10.91 14.08
CA ALA A 93 2.13 9.89 14.87
C ALA A 93 1.45 8.50 14.68
N SER A 94 0.14 8.46 14.69
CA SER A 94 -0.62 7.23 14.43
C SER A 94 -0.40 6.71 13.01
N PHE A 95 -0.39 7.60 12.02
CA PHE A 95 -0.15 7.27 10.62
C PHE A 95 1.27 6.70 10.42
N LEU A 96 2.30 7.35 10.98
CA LEU A 96 3.68 6.86 10.89
C LEU A 96 3.83 5.47 11.51
N LYS A 97 3.27 5.25 12.70
CA LYS A 97 3.28 3.94 13.35
C LYS A 97 2.62 2.85 12.50
N MET A 98 1.50 3.19 11.86
CA MET A 98 0.81 2.26 10.95
C MET A 98 1.68 1.96 9.72
N ARG A 99 2.32 2.97 9.12
CA ARG A 99 3.24 2.83 7.97
C ARG A 99 4.45 1.96 8.31
N GLU A 100 5.06 2.17 9.48
CA GLU A 100 6.19 1.34 9.94
C GLU A 100 5.78 -0.12 10.12
N ALA A 101 4.63 -0.38 10.74
CA ALA A 101 4.13 -1.75 10.92
C ALA A 101 3.81 -2.43 9.59
N GLU A 102 3.19 -1.72 8.64
CA GLU A 102 2.89 -2.25 7.31
C GLU A 102 4.16 -2.50 6.50
N GLY A 103 5.11 -1.57 6.51
CA GLY A 103 6.41 -1.73 5.86
C GLY A 103 7.18 -2.96 6.39
N ALA A 104 7.18 -3.17 7.70
CA ALA A 104 7.80 -4.36 8.30
C ALA A 104 7.14 -5.67 7.85
N ARG A 105 5.81 -5.70 7.72
CA ARG A 105 5.08 -6.87 7.21
C ARG A 105 5.37 -7.15 5.74
N LEU A 106 5.35 -6.10 4.90
CA LEU A 106 5.67 -6.21 3.48
C LEU A 106 7.10 -6.73 3.27
N LYS A 107 8.06 -6.19 4.02
CA LYS A 107 9.45 -6.65 4.01
C LYS A 107 9.55 -8.14 4.35
N ALA A 108 8.92 -8.58 5.44
CA ALA A 108 8.96 -9.98 5.86
C ALA A 108 8.36 -10.90 4.78
N ASP A 109 7.22 -10.53 4.20
CA ASP A 109 6.55 -11.29 3.14
C ASP A 109 7.38 -11.39 1.85
N ILE A 110 8.03 -10.29 1.44
CA ILE A 110 8.94 -10.27 0.28
C ILE A 110 10.15 -11.20 0.50
N LEU A 111 10.76 -11.14 1.69
CA LEU A 111 11.93 -11.96 2.00
C LEU A 111 11.58 -13.44 2.14
N GLU A 112 10.43 -13.79 2.68
CA GLU A 112 9.91 -15.17 2.73
C GLU A 112 9.76 -15.74 1.32
N LYS A 113 9.05 -15.04 0.44
CA LYS A 113 8.87 -15.45 -0.96
C LYS A 113 10.20 -15.54 -1.72
N ALA A 114 11.13 -14.64 -1.45
CA ALA A 114 12.47 -14.70 -2.01
C ALA A 114 13.20 -16.00 -1.59
N GLY A 115 13.07 -16.41 -0.34
CA GLY A 115 13.59 -17.66 0.16
C GLY A 115 12.99 -18.89 -0.53
N GLU A 116 11.66 -18.87 -0.73
CA GLU A 116 10.96 -19.94 -1.47
C GLU A 116 11.46 -20.06 -2.92
N VAL A 117 11.67 -18.93 -3.61
CA VAL A 117 12.21 -18.94 -4.98
C VAL A 117 13.61 -19.55 -5.00
N ILE A 118 14.48 -19.19 -4.07
CA ILE A 118 15.84 -19.76 -3.98
C ILE A 118 15.79 -21.28 -3.78
N ALA A 119 14.88 -21.75 -2.93
CA ALA A 119 14.68 -23.20 -2.73
C ALA A 119 14.20 -23.93 -4.01
N LEU A 120 13.37 -23.28 -4.83
CA LEU A 120 12.98 -23.82 -6.13
C LEU A 120 14.12 -23.80 -7.15
N VAL A 121 14.97 -22.78 -7.13
CA VAL A 121 16.18 -22.70 -7.95
C VAL A 121 17.16 -23.83 -7.59
N ASP A 122 17.33 -24.15 -6.30
CA ASP A 122 18.12 -25.30 -5.86
C ASP A 122 17.62 -26.63 -6.47
N GLN A 123 16.28 -26.78 -6.52
CA GLN A 123 15.67 -27.95 -7.16
C GLN A 123 15.90 -28.00 -8.67
N VAL A 124 15.87 -26.86 -9.36
CA VAL A 124 16.19 -26.78 -10.79
C VAL A 124 17.64 -27.24 -11.04
N GLU A 125 18.59 -26.76 -10.25
CA GLU A 125 20.00 -27.12 -10.34
C GLU A 125 20.24 -28.65 -10.09
N GLN A 126 19.47 -29.23 -9.18
CA GLN A 126 19.54 -30.68 -8.91
C GLN A 126 18.97 -31.55 -10.06
N VAL A 127 17.88 -31.08 -10.69
CA VAL A 127 17.21 -31.86 -11.76
C VAL A 127 17.91 -31.73 -13.11
N THR A 128 18.69 -30.66 -13.34
CA THR A 128 19.39 -30.45 -14.63
C THR A 128 20.37 -31.57 -15.00
N PRO A 129 21.27 -32.04 -14.12
CA PRO A 129 22.15 -33.16 -14.41
C PRO A 129 21.41 -34.48 -14.68
N GLU A 130 20.32 -34.76 -13.92
CA GLU A 130 19.47 -35.93 -14.13
C GLU A 130 18.82 -35.90 -15.53
N THR A 131 18.48 -34.72 -16.04
CA THR A 131 17.92 -34.55 -17.38
C THR A 131 18.94 -34.86 -18.47
N VAL A 132 20.18 -34.45 -18.29
CA VAL A 132 21.28 -34.77 -19.22
C VAL A 132 21.57 -36.28 -19.26
N GLU A 133 21.63 -36.93 -18.11
CA GLU A 133 21.87 -38.35 -18.04
C GLU A 133 20.70 -39.15 -18.63
N ALA A 134 19.48 -38.80 -18.36
CA ALA A 134 18.30 -39.41 -18.97
C ALA A 134 18.28 -39.25 -20.51
N TYR A 135 18.77 -38.10 -21.01
CA TYR A 135 18.94 -37.89 -22.46
C TYR A 135 20.02 -38.81 -23.03
N ARG A 136 21.16 -38.94 -22.36
CA ARG A 136 22.25 -39.81 -22.74
C ARG A 136 21.79 -41.28 -22.88
N GLU A 137 21.12 -41.81 -21.86
CA GLU A 137 20.61 -43.16 -21.86
C GLU A 137 19.59 -43.40 -22.98
N ARG A 138 18.67 -42.47 -23.19
CA ARG A 138 17.68 -42.57 -24.26
C ARG A 138 18.31 -42.47 -25.64
N LEU A 139 19.29 -41.61 -25.84
CA LEU A 139 20.05 -41.52 -27.10
C LEU A 139 20.78 -42.78 -27.41
N ARG A 140 21.46 -43.36 -26.41
CA ARG A 140 22.18 -44.63 -26.53
C ARG A 140 21.22 -45.77 -26.91
N ALA A 141 20.12 -45.93 -26.19
CA ALA A 141 19.14 -46.96 -26.48
C ALA A 141 18.54 -46.81 -27.91
N LYS A 142 18.29 -45.56 -28.36
CA LYS A 142 17.76 -45.30 -29.69
C LYS A 142 18.76 -45.61 -30.80
N ILE A 143 20.04 -45.37 -30.57
CA ILE A 143 21.12 -45.71 -31.50
C ILE A 143 21.29 -47.23 -31.57
N GLU A 144 21.28 -47.94 -30.45
CA GLU A 144 21.35 -49.40 -30.37
C GLU A 144 20.17 -50.05 -31.11
N GLU A 145 18.96 -49.52 -31.00
CA GLU A 145 17.76 -49.98 -31.72
C GLU A 145 17.89 -49.83 -33.26
N LEU A 146 18.51 -48.71 -33.71
CA LEU A 146 18.63 -48.39 -35.13
C LEU A 146 19.81 -49.10 -35.83
N LEU A 147 20.87 -49.32 -35.09
CA LEU A 147 22.08 -49.99 -35.58
C LEU A 147 22.01 -51.48 -35.21
N GLN A 148 21.37 -52.30 -36.02
CA GLN A 148 21.29 -53.77 -35.84
C GLN A 148 22.68 -54.46 -35.78
N ASP A 149 23.76 -53.71 -35.97
CA ASP A 149 25.13 -54.14 -35.93
C ASP A 149 25.92 -53.29 -34.91
N ASN A 150 26.61 -53.92 -33.99
CA ASN A 150 27.20 -53.44 -32.75
C ASN A 150 28.35 -52.41 -32.89
N ARG A 151 28.35 -51.54 -33.87
CA ARG A 151 29.38 -50.52 -34.11
C ARG A 151 28.78 -49.09 -34.08
N PHE A 152 28.38 -48.64 -32.89
CA PHE A 152 28.15 -47.21 -32.76
C PHE A 152 29.42 -46.49 -32.27
N ASP A 153 29.63 -45.29 -32.80
CA ASP A 153 30.73 -44.45 -32.41
C ASP A 153 30.38 -43.69 -31.11
N GLU A 154 30.93 -44.22 -29.98
CA GLU A 154 30.71 -43.64 -28.65
C GLU A 154 31.12 -42.15 -28.59
N GLN A 155 32.15 -41.77 -29.37
CA GLN A 155 32.59 -40.37 -29.47
C GLN A 155 31.51 -39.44 -30.02
N ARG A 156 30.70 -39.91 -30.97
CA ARG A 156 29.58 -39.16 -31.51
C ARG A 156 28.45 -39.00 -30.47
N VAL A 157 28.17 -40.04 -29.71
CA VAL A 157 27.19 -39.98 -28.61
C VAL A 157 27.62 -38.95 -27.56
N LEU A 158 28.88 -38.96 -27.15
CA LEU A 158 29.42 -37.98 -26.20
C LEU A 158 29.35 -36.56 -26.73
N THR A 159 29.61 -36.37 -28.03
CA THR A 159 29.50 -35.04 -28.66
C THR A 159 28.05 -34.53 -28.65
N GLU A 160 27.08 -35.35 -29.01
CA GLU A 160 25.67 -34.99 -28.98
C GLU A 160 25.15 -34.69 -27.55
N VAL A 161 25.61 -35.51 -26.57
CA VAL A 161 25.27 -35.26 -25.15
C VAL A 161 25.90 -33.96 -24.66
N ALA A 162 27.11 -33.61 -25.06
CA ALA A 162 27.76 -32.36 -24.71
C ALA A 162 27.00 -31.14 -25.31
N ILE A 163 26.61 -31.23 -26.58
CA ILE A 163 25.78 -30.17 -27.25
C ILE A 163 24.43 -30.05 -26.53
N PHE A 164 23.80 -31.17 -26.18
CA PHE A 164 22.54 -31.15 -25.42
C PHE A 164 22.72 -30.55 -24.04
N ALA A 165 23.78 -30.94 -23.31
CA ALA A 165 24.08 -30.40 -21.98
C ALA A 165 24.25 -28.86 -22.03
N ASP A 166 24.99 -28.35 -23.00
CA ASP A 166 25.16 -26.89 -23.22
C ASP A 166 23.83 -26.19 -23.51
N LYS A 167 22.98 -26.82 -24.34
CA LYS A 167 21.66 -26.26 -24.70
C LYS A 167 20.72 -26.17 -23.49
N VAL A 168 20.78 -27.09 -22.55
CA VAL A 168 19.92 -27.14 -21.36
C VAL A 168 20.57 -26.54 -20.11
N ALA A 169 21.84 -26.09 -20.23
CA ALA A 169 22.55 -25.47 -19.13
C ALA A 169 21.82 -24.18 -18.66
N VAL A 170 21.55 -24.11 -17.37
CA VAL A 170 20.84 -23.01 -16.71
C VAL A 170 21.67 -22.33 -15.62
N ASP A 171 22.94 -22.70 -15.52
CA ASP A 171 23.83 -22.24 -14.44
C ASP A 171 23.98 -20.71 -14.42
N GLU A 172 24.06 -20.08 -15.59
CA GLU A 172 24.19 -18.64 -15.69
C GLU A 172 22.91 -17.94 -15.17
N GLU A 173 21.75 -18.43 -15.57
CA GLU A 173 20.45 -17.88 -15.18
C GLU A 173 20.19 -18.09 -13.68
N THR A 174 20.56 -19.23 -13.12
CA THR A 174 20.39 -19.48 -11.68
C THR A 174 21.32 -18.60 -10.84
N VAL A 175 22.58 -18.42 -11.25
CA VAL A 175 23.53 -17.51 -10.60
C VAL A 175 23.03 -16.06 -10.68
N ARG A 176 22.55 -15.60 -11.84
CA ARG A 176 21.98 -14.27 -12.01
C ARG A 176 20.74 -14.08 -11.13
N LEU A 177 19.85 -15.06 -11.11
CA LEU A 177 18.64 -15.01 -10.29
C LEU A 177 18.97 -14.89 -8.79
N ARG A 178 19.94 -15.66 -8.30
CA ARG A 178 20.45 -15.54 -6.93
C ARG A 178 21.05 -14.15 -6.64
N SER A 179 21.83 -13.61 -7.58
CA SER A 179 22.40 -12.27 -7.47
C SER A 179 21.30 -11.21 -7.37
N HIS A 180 20.24 -11.33 -8.16
CA HIS A 180 19.10 -10.42 -8.10
C HIS A 180 18.36 -10.49 -6.76
N PHE A 181 18.18 -11.67 -6.19
CA PHE A 181 17.60 -11.82 -4.85
C PHE A 181 18.48 -11.23 -3.74
N GLN A 182 19.79 -11.34 -3.83
CA GLN A 182 20.71 -10.67 -2.90
C GLN A 182 20.61 -9.13 -3.02
N GLN A 183 20.43 -8.60 -4.24
CA GLN A 183 20.22 -7.18 -4.45
C GLN A 183 18.85 -6.73 -3.91
N LEU A 184 17.80 -7.56 -4.10
CA LEU A 184 16.47 -7.30 -3.53
C LEU A 184 16.56 -7.15 -2.01
N GLN A 185 17.23 -8.06 -1.33
CA GLN A 185 17.41 -8.02 0.11
C GLN A 185 18.09 -6.71 0.56
N LYS A 186 19.16 -6.29 -0.13
CA LYS A 186 19.85 -5.02 0.17
C LYS A 186 18.95 -3.80 -0.06
N LEU A 187 18.11 -3.82 -1.10
CA LEU A 187 17.20 -2.72 -1.38
C LEU A 187 16.09 -2.62 -0.34
N VAL A 188 15.55 -3.75 0.10
CA VAL A 188 14.50 -3.80 1.13
C VAL A 188 15.02 -3.36 2.51
N ASP A 189 16.34 -3.48 2.74
CA ASP A 189 17.04 -3.03 3.96
C ASP A 189 17.50 -1.56 3.87
N SER A 190 17.42 -0.93 2.70
CA SER A 190 17.95 0.42 2.51
C SER A 190 16.92 1.50 2.84
N ASP A 191 17.41 2.67 3.26
CA ASP A 191 16.58 3.85 3.49
C ASP A 191 16.23 4.56 2.16
N GLY A 192 15.03 5.13 2.11
CA GLY A 192 14.57 5.95 0.99
C GLY A 192 13.72 5.21 -0.05
N PRO A 193 13.33 5.90 -1.13
CA PRO A 193 12.41 5.36 -2.13
C PRO A 193 13.08 4.28 -2.97
N VAL A 194 12.67 3.04 -2.82
CA VAL A 194 13.25 1.86 -3.48
C VAL A 194 12.34 1.21 -4.53
N GLY A 195 11.05 1.54 -4.55
CA GLY A 195 10.04 0.85 -5.35
C GLY A 195 10.42 0.66 -6.81
N ARG A 196 10.89 1.73 -7.50
CA ARG A 196 11.32 1.65 -8.91
C ARG A 196 12.52 0.73 -9.15
N LYS A 197 13.47 0.70 -8.19
CA LYS A 197 14.65 -0.17 -8.30
C LYS A 197 14.27 -1.62 -8.12
N ILE A 198 13.35 -1.90 -7.21
CA ILE A 198 12.85 -3.25 -6.96
C ILE A 198 11.99 -3.70 -8.14
N ASP A 199 11.13 -2.84 -8.72
CA ASP A 199 10.33 -3.20 -9.91
C ASP A 199 11.23 -3.60 -11.09
N PHE A 200 12.29 -2.83 -11.36
CA PHE A 200 13.28 -3.20 -12.38
C PHE A 200 13.94 -4.56 -12.06
N LEU A 201 14.33 -4.79 -10.82
CA LEU A 201 14.96 -6.02 -10.40
C LEU A 201 14.03 -7.24 -10.56
N VAL A 202 12.76 -7.07 -10.25
CA VAL A 202 11.72 -8.11 -10.46
C VAL A 202 11.52 -8.42 -11.93
N GLN A 203 11.63 -7.43 -12.82
CA GLN A 203 11.59 -7.65 -14.28
C GLN A 203 12.78 -8.50 -14.74
N GLU A 204 13.99 -8.23 -14.24
CA GLU A 204 15.17 -9.04 -14.55
C GLU A 204 15.03 -10.47 -13.99
N MET A 205 14.51 -10.65 -12.77
CA MET A 205 14.21 -11.98 -12.22
C MET A 205 13.24 -12.77 -13.11
N ASN A 206 12.18 -12.13 -13.59
CA ASN A 206 11.23 -12.75 -14.53
C ASN A 206 11.90 -13.14 -15.85
N ARG A 207 12.84 -12.32 -16.33
CA ARG A 207 13.60 -12.61 -17.53
C ARG A 207 14.46 -13.86 -17.35
N GLU A 208 15.20 -13.98 -16.24
CA GLU A 208 16.02 -15.17 -15.95
C GLU A 208 15.14 -16.42 -15.81
N ALA A 209 14.02 -16.34 -15.09
CA ALA A 209 13.06 -17.44 -14.97
C ALA A 209 12.49 -17.89 -16.33
N ASN A 210 12.19 -16.94 -17.24
CA ASN A 210 11.74 -17.25 -18.59
C ASN A 210 12.82 -17.98 -19.39
N THR A 211 14.10 -17.58 -19.26
CA THR A 211 15.21 -18.23 -19.94
C THR A 211 15.41 -19.65 -19.44
N ILE A 212 15.36 -19.88 -18.13
CA ILE A 212 15.37 -21.25 -17.54
C ILE A 212 14.23 -22.08 -18.15
N GLY A 213 13.02 -21.54 -18.19
CA GLY A 213 11.86 -22.21 -18.77
C GLY A 213 12.03 -22.56 -20.25
N SER A 214 12.62 -21.67 -21.06
CA SER A 214 12.82 -21.87 -22.48
C SER A 214 13.93 -22.89 -22.80
N LYS A 215 14.93 -23.02 -21.93
CA LYS A 215 15.98 -24.04 -22.02
C LYS A 215 15.53 -25.41 -21.52
N SER A 216 14.44 -25.46 -20.74
CA SER A 216 13.96 -26.70 -20.12
C SER A 216 13.30 -27.63 -21.13
N VAL A 217 13.74 -28.86 -21.18
CA VAL A 217 13.10 -29.99 -21.89
C VAL A 217 12.48 -31.00 -20.92
N ASN A 218 12.60 -30.75 -19.61
CA ASN A 218 12.09 -31.60 -18.54
C ASN A 218 10.81 -30.98 -17.94
N SER A 219 9.73 -31.74 -17.90
CA SER A 219 8.46 -31.28 -17.33
C SER A 219 8.57 -30.86 -15.87
N LYS A 220 9.42 -31.52 -15.06
CA LYS A 220 9.64 -31.17 -13.66
C LYS A 220 10.23 -29.76 -13.54
N ILE A 221 11.23 -29.42 -14.37
CA ILE A 221 11.80 -28.08 -14.40
C ILE A 221 10.77 -27.06 -14.88
N ALA A 222 9.96 -27.41 -15.88
CA ALA A 222 8.90 -26.53 -16.37
C ALA A 222 7.88 -26.17 -15.27
N TYR A 223 7.47 -27.12 -14.43
CA TYR A 223 6.61 -26.85 -13.27
C TYR A 223 7.31 -25.95 -12.23
N LEU A 224 8.57 -26.25 -11.89
CA LEU A 224 9.35 -25.41 -10.97
C LEU A 224 9.44 -23.95 -11.46
N VAL A 225 9.62 -23.74 -12.76
CA VAL A 225 9.66 -22.41 -13.36
C VAL A 225 8.30 -21.70 -13.26
N VAL A 226 7.19 -22.42 -13.41
CA VAL A 226 5.86 -21.85 -13.20
C VAL A 226 5.69 -21.36 -11.76
N ASP A 227 6.13 -22.16 -10.78
CA ASP A 227 6.06 -21.80 -9.36
C ASP A 227 6.99 -20.61 -9.04
N ILE A 228 8.22 -20.60 -9.57
CA ILE A 228 9.15 -19.48 -9.46
C ILE A 228 8.50 -18.18 -9.99
N LYS A 229 7.92 -18.23 -11.18
CA LYS A 229 7.26 -17.06 -11.78
C LYS A 229 6.06 -16.58 -10.97
N ALA A 230 5.26 -17.50 -10.44
CA ALA A 230 4.13 -17.15 -9.57
C ALA A 230 4.59 -16.44 -8.28
N LEU A 231 5.70 -16.87 -7.68
CA LEU A 231 6.28 -16.21 -6.51
C LEU A 231 6.88 -14.84 -6.85
N ILE A 232 7.58 -14.72 -7.98
CA ILE A 232 8.11 -13.44 -8.45
C ILE A 232 6.97 -12.44 -8.72
N GLU A 233 5.85 -12.87 -9.28
CA GLU A 233 4.70 -11.99 -9.49
C GLU A 233 4.05 -11.56 -8.17
N LYS A 234 3.95 -12.44 -7.19
CA LYS A 234 3.50 -12.07 -5.84
C LYS A 234 4.43 -11.03 -5.19
N ILE A 235 5.76 -11.17 -5.36
CA ILE A 235 6.72 -10.16 -4.91
C ILE A 235 6.44 -8.82 -5.61
N ARG A 236 6.21 -8.84 -6.92
CA ARG A 236 5.90 -7.65 -7.71
C ARG A 236 4.65 -6.93 -7.21
N GLU A 237 3.58 -7.67 -6.93
CA GLU A 237 2.33 -7.10 -6.39
C GLU A 237 2.58 -6.41 -5.03
N GLN A 238 3.41 -6.99 -4.16
CA GLN A 238 3.76 -6.37 -2.88
C GLN A 238 4.61 -5.11 -3.06
N VAL A 239 5.54 -5.12 -4.01
CA VAL A 239 6.41 -3.97 -4.32
C VAL A 239 5.62 -2.76 -4.80
N GLN A 240 4.51 -2.95 -5.52
CA GLN A 240 3.64 -1.85 -5.94
C GLN A 240 3.00 -1.10 -4.76
N ASN A 241 2.97 -1.70 -3.58
CA ASN A 241 2.48 -1.09 -2.35
C ASN A 241 3.60 -0.46 -1.51
N VAL A 242 4.87 -0.56 -1.96
CA VAL A 242 6.06 0.01 -1.30
C VAL A 242 6.38 1.34 -1.96
N GLU A 243 6.34 2.42 -1.20
CA GLU A 243 6.81 3.76 -1.60
C GLU A 243 8.28 3.97 -1.28
#